data_21316c17608f8fc3623b8fafb34a34eb
#
_entry.id   21316c17608f8fc3623b8fafb34a34eb
#
_cell.length_a   1.000
_cell.length_b   1.000
_cell.length_c   1.000
_cell.angle_alpha   90.00
_cell.angle_beta   90.00
_cell.angle_gamma   90.00
#
_symmetry.space_group_name_H-M   'P 1'
#
loop_
_entity.id
_entity.type
_entity.pdbx_description
1 polymer ?
#
loop_
_entity_poly.entity_id
_entity_poly.type
_entity_poly.pdbx_seq_one_letter_code
_entity_poly.pdbx_strand_id
1 'polypeptide(L)'
;MNITNILKKFNINKNKYTVFGEDCAKLKLNSRQCAKPANKKLILVTAISPTPSGEGKTTVAIGLNDALNQYHHKSILCLRQPSIGPTLGLKGGATGHGNSQIIPNELINYGLTGDFYTIETINNLIATVVENHIYYGNKLQIDPKTITWRRAIDLSDRSLRNIQIKINKDISYQTGFDITAASEIMVILCMSKSLDDFIEKINNSIVAYTKNNKPVYVKTFNLNDAIKTLAKNLIRPNCLATLRNNLCIMHGGPFANIAHGCNSIIAINEAFKYANFVVTEAGFGSDLGFEKFINIIGREYALPNAIILCVTLKSIFYHSKNCANWHEKFDIGIKNLIQHVQLIRTTGYEPIIAINKFKNDEKVHLNYLIKWLKKVKLDFAIVDPNVNNLRSFQKLVQLVNKESRKNKRIDFTYKLDEPLTKKIQNIVSKIYGFDTEVQYEKIALSKIDKFKDFKYYICMAKTPITFSSDKRDVAYMKTDKIIIKDILISHGTKFIIPICEGVFRMPGLPKVPNAQK
;
A
#
# COMPACT_ATOMS: atom_id res chain seq x y z
N MET A 1 -23.26 15.24 6.65
CA MET A 1 -23.54 15.28 5.18
C MET A 1 -24.06 13.90 4.78
N ASN A 2 -25.10 13.81 3.97
CA ASN A 2 -25.70 12.50 3.65
C ASN A 2 -24.99 11.86 2.44
N ILE A 3 -24.40 10.69 2.63
CA ILE A 3 -23.66 9.94 1.58
C ILE A 3 -24.56 9.65 0.36
N THR A 4 -25.87 9.51 0.54
CA THR A 4 -26.79 9.22 -0.56
C THR A 4 -26.83 10.35 -1.59
N ASN A 5 -26.68 11.61 -1.16
CA ASN A 5 -26.63 12.77 -2.05
C ASN A 5 -25.34 12.75 -2.90
N ILE A 6 -24.22 12.34 -2.29
CA ILE A 6 -22.96 12.18 -3.01
C ILE A 6 -23.06 11.08 -4.06
N LEU A 7 -23.62 9.92 -3.69
CA LEU A 7 -23.80 8.81 -4.62
C LEU A 7 -24.72 9.18 -5.79
N LYS A 8 -25.80 9.94 -5.52
CA LYS A 8 -26.69 10.48 -6.57
C LYS A 8 -25.95 11.43 -7.53
N LYS A 9 -25.09 12.33 -7.01
CA LYS A 9 -24.23 13.23 -7.82
C LYS A 9 -23.37 12.45 -8.81
N PHE A 10 -22.89 11.27 -8.42
CA PHE A 10 -22.08 10.38 -9.27
C PHE A 10 -22.92 9.40 -10.12
N ASN A 11 -24.25 9.53 -10.14
CA ASN A 11 -25.18 8.64 -10.87
C ASN A 11 -25.15 7.19 -10.37
N ILE A 12 -24.95 6.99 -9.07
CA ILE A 12 -25.00 5.67 -8.43
C ILE A 12 -26.39 5.46 -7.85
N ASN A 13 -27.19 4.59 -8.48
CA ASN A 13 -28.57 4.32 -8.11
C ASN A 13 -28.68 3.61 -6.74
N LYS A 14 -29.81 3.79 -6.02
CA LYS A 14 -30.06 3.21 -4.68
C LYS A 14 -29.91 1.68 -4.63
N ASN A 15 -30.22 0.97 -5.70
CA ASN A 15 -30.07 -0.48 -5.77
C ASN A 15 -28.61 -0.95 -5.84
N LYS A 16 -27.63 -0.05 -6.06
CA LYS A 16 -26.20 -0.34 -6.20
C LYS A 16 -25.41 -0.20 -4.91
N TYR A 17 -26.03 0.19 -3.80
CA TYR A 17 -25.35 0.32 -2.51
C TYR A 17 -26.26 -0.03 -1.34
N THR A 18 -25.67 -0.17 -0.16
CA THR A 18 -26.33 -0.27 1.13
C THR A 18 -25.75 0.80 2.03
N VAL A 19 -26.61 1.57 2.70
CA VAL A 19 -26.19 2.64 3.62
C VAL A 19 -25.76 2.02 4.96
N PHE A 20 -24.68 2.55 5.53
CA PHE A 20 -24.17 2.26 6.85
C PHE A 20 -24.07 3.58 7.64
N GLY A 21 -25.11 3.94 8.35
CA GLY A 21 -25.26 5.28 8.93
C GLY A 21 -25.51 6.36 7.89
N GLU A 22 -25.30 7.64 8.25
CA GLU A 22 -25.56 8.77 7.34
C GLU A 22 -24.39 9.07 6.40
N ASP A 23 -23.17 8.76 6.83
CA ASP A 23 -21.94 9.23 6.20
C ASP A 23 -21.22 8.17 5.38
N CYS A 24 -21.65 6.91 5.45
CA CYS A 24 -21.01 5.79 4.77
C CYS A 24 -22.02 4.90 4.04
N ALA A 25 -21.59 4.31 2.92
CA ALA A 25 -22.32 3.25 2.23
C ALA A 25 -21.34 2.21 1.68
N LYS A 26 -21.81 0.98 1.47
CA LYS A 26 -21.07 -0.06 0.78
C LYS A 26 -21.63 -0.33 -0.60
N LEU A 27 -20.77 -0.34 -1.63
CA LEU A 27 -21.17 -0.67 -3.00
C LEU A 27 -21.55 -2.14 -3.11
N LYS A 28 -22.63 -2.42 -3.82
CA LYS A 28 -22.99 -3.77 -4.23
C LYS A 28 -22.23 -4.11 -5.51
N LEU A 29 -21.44 -5.18 -5.47
CA LEU A 29 -20.69 -5.62 -6.64
C LEU A 29 -21.60 -6.31 -7.66
N ASN A 30 -21.42 -5.97 -8.92
CA ASN A 30 -21.95 -6.76 -10.02
C ASN A 30 -20.86 -7.71 -10.50
N SER A 31 -21.19 -8.96 -10.73
CA SER A 31 -20.29 -10.08 -11.07
C SER A 31 -19.54 -9.97 -12.41
N ARG A 32 -19.51 -8.81 -13.07
CA ARG A 32 -18.89 -8.64 -14.39
C ARG A 32 -17.48 -8.07 -14.31
N GLN A 33 -16.61 -8.67 -15.10
CA GLN A 33 -15.17 -8.50 -15.32
C GLN A 33 -14.52 -7.19 -14.89
N CYS A 34 -13.41 -7.32 -14.16
CA CYS A 34 -12.47 -6.24 -13.85
C CYS A 34 -11.52 -6.01 -15.04
N ALA A 35 -11.86 -5.06 -15.92
CA ALA A 35 -10.95 -4.58 -16.94
C ALA A 35 -11.00 -3.05 -16.96
N LYS A 36 -9.83 -2.39 -17.01
CA LYS A 36 -9.77 -0.93 -17.16
C LYS A 36 -10.30 -0.54 -18.54
N PRO A 37 -11.34 0.30 -18.64
CA PRO A 37 -11.79 0.82 -19.93
C PRO A 37 -10.73 1.71 -20.59
N ALA A 38 -10.53 1.58 -21.90
CA ALA A 38 -9.44 2.24 -22.65
C ALA A 38 -9.44 3.78 -22.52
N ASN A 39 -10.61 4.41 -22.42
CA ASN A 39 -10.77 5.87 -22.34
C ASN A 39 -10.69 6.43 -20.91
N LYS A 40 -10.51 5.59 -19.88
CA LYS A 40 -10.43 5.99 -18.47
C LYS A 40 -8.99 6.22 -18.03
N LYS A 41 -8.79 7.15 -17.10
CA LYS A 41 -7.47 7.61 -16.65
C LYS A 41 -7.25 7.26 -15.18
N LEU A 42 -6.20 6.50 -14.89
CA LEU A 42 -5.73 6.18 -13.55
C LEU A 42 -4.56 7.11 -13.20
N ILE A 43 -4.68 7.83 -12.11
CA ILE A 43 -3.65 8.76 -11.61
C ILE A 43 -3.10 8.21 -10.31
N LEU A 44 -1.81 7.97 -10.27
CA LEU A 44 -1.13 7.43 -9.08
C LEU A 44 -0.36 8.53 -8.37
N VAL A 45 -0.64 8.70 -7.09
CA VAL A 45 0.07 9.63 -6.20
C VAL A 45 1.06 8.84 -5.34
N THR A 46 2.32 9.20 -5.42
CA THR A 46 3.43 8.67 -4.62
C THR A 46 4.24 9.81 -3.99
N ALA A 47 5.33 9.53 -3.30
CA ALA A 47 6.20 10.55 -2.71
C ALA A 47 7.66 10.12 -2.71
N ILE A 48 8.53 11.05 -2.32
CA ILE A 48 9.91 10.77 -1.95
C ILE A 48 9.96 10.00 -0.62
N SER A 49 11.16 9.65 -0.12
CA SER A 49 11.32 8.95 1.16
C SER A 49 10.56 9.63 2.29
N PRO A 50 9.80 8.88 3.11
CA PRO A 50 8.90 9.47 4.09
C PRO A 50 9.65 10.10 5.28
N THR A 51 9.03 11.13 5.83
CA THR A 51 9.40 11.77 7.11
C THR A 51 8.38 11.40 8.20
N PRO A 52 8.68 11.62 9.48
CA PRO A 52 7.70 11.42 10.55
C PRO A 52 6.40 12.21 10.38
N SER A 53 6.47 13.37 9.70
CA SER A 53 5.30 14.22 9.43
C SER A 53 4.50 13.80 8.20
N GLY A 54 5.07 12.93 7.37
CA GLY A 54 4.54 12.56 6.06
C GLY A 54 4.70 13.66 4.98
N GLU A 55 4.62 13.28 3.72
CA GLU A 55 4.77 14.17 2.54
C GLU A 55 3.42 14.66 2.02
N GLY A 56 2.33 14.26 2.68
CA GLY A 56 0.97 14.68 2.32
C GLY A 56 0.41 14.03 1.06
N LYS A 57 0.84 12.81 0.71
CA LYS A 57 0.26 12.07 -0.43
C LYS A 57 -1.26 12.05 -0.43
N THR A 58 -1.86 11.61 0.68
CA THR A 58 -3.32 11.53 0.85
C THR A 58 -3.96 12.89 0.67
N THR A 59 -3.39 13.93 1.28
CA THR A 59 -3.86 15.32 1.15
C THR A 59 -3.81 15.81 -0.30
N VAL A 60 -2.71 15.55 -1.01
CA VAL A 60 -2.57 15.89 -2.44
C VAL A 60 -3.54 15.09 -3.31
N ALA A 61 -3.73 13.80 -3.04
CA ALA A 61 -4.67 12.96 -3.77
C ALA A 61 -6.12 13.43 -3.61
N ILE A 62 -6.53 13.81 -2.39
CA ILE A 62 -7.86 14.37 -2.10
C ILE A 62 -8.03 15.70 -2.82
N GLY A 63 -7.08 16.63 -2.65
CA GLY A 63 -7.13 17.95 -3.27
C GLY A 63 -7.16 17.89 -4.80
N LEU A 64 -6.39 16.98 -5.39
CA LEU A 64 -6.41 16.73 -6.84
C LEU A 64 -7.76 16.18 -7.30
N ASN A 65 -8.32 15.19 -6.59
CA ASN A 65 -9.65 14.66 -6.91
C ASN A 65 -10.72 15.75 -6.86
N ASP A 66 -10.70 16.58 -5.83
CA ASP A 66 -11.63 17.68 -5.67
C ASP A 66 -11.43 18.74 -6.77
N ALA A 67 -10.18 19.07 -7.12
CA ALA A 67 -9.88 20.00 -8.21
C ALA A 67 -10.29 19.45 -9.58
N LEU A 68 -10.05 18.18 -9.87
CA LEU A 68 -10.54 17.54 -11.10
C LEU A 68 -12.05 17.71 -11.25
N ASN A 69 -12.82 17.44 -10.20
CA ASN A 69 -14.28 17.61 -10.21
C ASN A 69 -14.68 19.10 -10.36
N GLN A 70 -13.98 20.03 -9.70
CA GLN A 70 -14.22 21.47 -9.86
C GLN A 70 -13.96 21.96 -11.28
N TYR A 71 -12.96 21.42 -11.96
CA TYR A 71 -12.66 21.74 -13.37
C TYR A 71 -13.35 20.81 -14.37
N HIS A 72 -14.52 20.27 -14.00
CA HIS A 72 -15.43 19.47 -14.85
C HIS A 72 -14.85 18.14 -15.37
N HIS A 73 -13.85 17.60 -14.69
CA HIS A 73 -13.35 16.25 -14.93
C HIS A 73 -13.94 15.28 -13.92
N LYS A 74 -14.93 14.48 -14.30
CA LYS A 74 -15.57 13.53 -13.38
C LYS A 74 -14.54 12.56 -12.80
N SER A 75 -14.20 12.73 -11.53
CA SER A 75 -13.14 12.01 -10.82
C SER A 75 -13.64 11.37 -9.53
N ILE A 76 -13.16 10.16 -9.23
CA ILE A 76 -13.38 9.46 -7.97
C ILE A 76 -12.04 9.15 -7.35
N LEU A 77 -11.94 9.36 -6.04
CA LEU A 77 -10.77 9.03 -5.24
C LEU A 77 -10.85 7.59 -4.73
N CYS A 78 -9.75 6.85 -4.80
CA CYS A 78 -9.63 5.50 -4.24
C CYS A 78 -8.49 5.45 -3.22
N LEU A 79 -8.82 5.25 -1.93
CA LEU A 79 -7.87 5.23 -0.83
C LEU A 79 -7.86 3.91 -0.09
N ARG A 80 -6.77 3.66 0.63
CA ARG A 80 -6.68 2.60 1.63
C ARG A 80 -7.38 3.03 2.91
N GLN A 81 -8.03 2.08 3.58
CA GLN A 81 -8.49 2.26 4.94
C GLN A 81 -7.29 2.32 5.90
N PRO A 82 -7.25 3.26 6.86
CA PRO A 82 -6.21 3.30 7.87
C PRO A 82 -6.31 2.12 8.85
N SER A 83 -5.16 1.64 9.30
CA SER A 83 -5.02 0.68 10.39
C SER A 83 -5.02 1.42 11.74
N ILE A 84 -5.69 0.87 12.75
CA ILE A 84 -5.79 1.46 14.09
C ILE A 84 -4.43 1.46 14.79
N GLY A 85 -3.62 0.42 14.62
CA GLY A 85 -2.33 0.31 15.30
C GLY A 85 -1.41 1.51 15.07
N PRO A 86 -1.09 1.93 13.83
CA PRO A 86 -0.35 3.15 13.56
C PRO A 86 -1.07 4.43 14.00
N THR A 87 -2.40 4.49 13.93
CA THR A 87 -3.20 5.65 14.33
C THR A 87 -3.04 5.93 15.82
N LEU A 88 -3.13 4.91 16.65
CA LEU A 88 -2.89 4.98 18.09
C LEU A 88 -1.39 5.04 18.43
N GLY A 89 -0.50 4.69 17.50
CA GLY A 89 0.96 4.66 17.64
C GLY A 89 1.64 5.98 17.31
N LEU A 90 2.32 6.03 16.16
CA LEU A 90 3.14 7.18 15.72
C LEU A 90 2.45 8.07 14.70
N LYS A 91 1.60 7.50 13.86
CA LYS A 91 1.06 8.15 12.69
C LYS A 91 -0.37 8.56 12.99
N GLY A 92 -0.64 9.84 13.11
CA GLY A 92 -2.01 10.36 13.15
C GLY A 92 -2.86 9.79 12.01
N GLY A 93 -4.18 10.03 12.00
CA GLY A 93 -5.12 9.48 11.05
C GLY A 93 -4.73 9.69 9.58
N ALA A 94 -5.27 8.86 8.69
CA ALA A 94 -4.97 8.86 7.26
C ALA A 94 -6.11 9.46 6.42
N THR A 95 -6.76 10.51 6.93
CA THR A 95 -7.94 11.14 6.29
C THR A 95 -7.64 12.45 5.56
N GLY A 96 -6.36 12.81 5.40
CA GLY A 96 -5.93 14.07 4.82
C GLY A 96 -5.76 15.20 5.85
N HIS A 97 -5.53 16.42 5.38
CA HIS A 97 -5.29 17.59 6.23
C HIS A 97 -5.79 18.89 5.57
N GLY A 98 -6.03 19.92 6.40
CA GLY A 98 -6.55 21.22 5.93
C GLY A 98 -7.92 21.08 5.28
N ASN A 99 -8.09 21.68 4.11
CA ASN A 99 -9.34 21.58 3.33
C ASN A 99 -9.39 20.34 2.41
N SER A 100 -8.37 19.50 2.43
CA SER A 100 -8.29 18.25 1.66
C SER A 100 -8.42 17.06 2.62
N GLN A 101 -9.66 16.76 3.03
CA GLN A 101 -9.97 15.70 4.00
C GLN A 101 -11.13 14.83 3.53
N ILE A 102 -11.12 13.57 3.97
CA ILE A 102 -12.25 12.64 3.91
C ILE A 102 -12.99 12.70 5.25
N ILE A 103 -14.30 12.66 5.21
CA ILE A 103 -15.16 12.75 6.39
C ILE A 103 -16.12 11.56 6.49
N PRO A 104 -16.51 11.17 7.71
CA PRO A 104 -16.06 11.68 9.02
C PRO A 104 -14.74 11.03 9.46
N ASN A 105 -13.80 11.84 9.98
CA ASN A 105 -12.45 11.41 10.34
C ASN A 105 -12.43 10.29 11.40
N GLU A 106 -13.23 10.43 12.45
CA GLU A 106 -13.27 9.48 13.56
C GLU A 106 -13.73 8.10 13.08
N LEU A 107 -14.85 8.02 12.39
CA LEU A 107 -15.36 6.75 11.85
C LEU A 107 -14.29 6.04 10.98
N ILE A 108 -13.59 6.80 10.14
CA ILE A 108 -12.59 6.24 9.23
C ILE A 108 -11.38 5.69 10.01
N ASN A 109 -10.89 6.45 10.98
CA ASN A 109 -9.67 6.11 11.71
C ASN A 109 -9.87 5.00 12.75
N TYR A 110 -11.11 4.77 13.20
CA TYR A 110 -11.42 3.81 14.28
C TYR A 110 -12.29 2.63 13.83
N GLY A 111 -12.14 2.18 12.61
CA GLY A 111 -12.68 0.89 12.16
C GLY A 111 -13.69 0.95 11.03
N LEU A 112 -14.19 2.13 10.68
CA LEU A 112 -15.13 2.37 9.57
C LEU A 112 -16.35 1.42 9.64
N THR A 113 -16.45 0.44 8.77
CA THR A 113 -17.55 -0.55 8.72
C THR A 113 -17.15 -1.93 9.20
N GLY A 114 -16.03 -2.06 9.93
CA GLY A 114 -15.56 -3.32 10.49
C GLY A 114 -14.79 -4.24 9.51
N ASP A 115 -14.26 -3.69 8.41
CA ASP A 115 -13.54 -4.50 7.42
C ASP A 115 -12.29 -5.15 8.03
N PHE A 116 -11.50 -4.40 8.83
CA PHE A 116 -10.32 -4.94 9.51
C PHE A 116 -10.68 -6.06 10.50
N TYR A 117 -11.73 -5.86 11.30
CA TYR A 117 -12.27 -6.90 12.19
C TYR A 117 -12.65 -8.17 11.40
N THR A 118 -13.31 -8.03 10.25
CA THR A 118 -13.69 -9.18 9.43
C THR A 118 -12.46 -9.89 8.85
N ILE A 119 -11.43 -9.15 8.42
CA ILE A 119 -10.15 -9.72 7.98
C ILE A 119 -9.50 -10.53 9.09
N GLU A 120 -9.44 -9.98 10.30
CA GLU A 120 -8.91 -10.68 11.48
C GLU A 120 -9.69 -11.96 11.77
N THR A 121 -11.01 -11.88 11.74
CA THR A 121 -11.89 -13.02 11.99
C THR A 121 -11.64 -14.16 11.02
N ILE A 122 -11.57 -13.87 9.71
CA ILE A 122 -11.25 -14.87 8.67
C ILE A 122 -9.84 -15.43 8.88
N ASN A 123 -8.86 -14.55 9.10
CA ASN A 123 -7.47 -14.94 9.28
C ASN A 123 -7.28 -15.85 10.52
N ASN A 124 -7.91 -15.48 11.63
CA ASN A 124 -7.77 -16.19 12.89
C ASN A 124 -8.61 -17.48 12.92
N LEU A 125 -9.74 -17.52 12.21
CA LEU A 125 -10.51 -18.74 11.99
C LEU A 125 -9.66 -19.82 11.32
N ILE A 126 -8.92 -19.47 10.25
CA ILE A 126 -8.03 -20.40 9.56
C ILE A 126 -6.96 -20.95 10.53
N ALA A 127 -6.28 -20.07 11.28
CA ALA A 127 -5.30 -20.49 12.29
C ALA A 127 -5.89 -21.46 13.31
N THR A 128 -7.07 -21.12 13.83
CA THR A 128 -7.77 -21.92 14.84
C THR A 128 -8.15 -23.30 14.31
N VAL A 129 -8.64 -23.39 13.09
CA VAL A 129 -9.05 -24.69 12.48
C VAL A 129 -7.84 -25.59 12.22
N VAL A 130 -6.70 -25.04 11.80
CA VAL A 130 -5.46 -25.81 11.63
C VAL A 130 -5.01 -26.41 12.96
N GLU A 131 -4.99 -25.62 14.04
CA GLU A 131 -4.61 -26.10 15.38
C GLU A 131 -5.61 -27.10 15.93
N ASN A 132 -6.91 -26.86 15.73
CA ASN A 132 -7.97 -27.77 16.14
C ASN A 132 -7.85 -29.15 15.43
N HIS A 133 -7.49 -29.15 14.15
CA HIS A 133 -7.21 -30.38 13.42
C HIS A 133 -6.04 -31.18 14.05
N ILE A 134 -4.98 -30.48 14.46
CA ILE A 134 -3.84 -31.12 15.14
C ILE A 134 -4.26 -31.66 16.52
N TYR A 135 -5.05 -30.89 17.27
CA TYR A 135 -5.54 -31.27 18.59
C TYR A 135 -6.36 -32.56 18.57
N TYR A 136 -7.25 -32.73 17.57
CA TYR A 136 -8.13 -33.89 17.45
C TYR A 136 -7.56 -35.01 16.55
N GLY A 137 -6.24 -35.25 16.65
CA GLY A 137 -5.61 -36.46 16.12
C GLY A 137 -4.85 -36.28 14.83
N ASN A 138 -4.73 -35.06 14.27
CA ASN A 138 -3.82 -34.71 13.18
C ASN A 138 -3.81 -35.71 11.99
N LYS A 139 -4.98 -36.07 11.47
CA LYS A 139 -5.12 -37.03 10.37
C LYS A 139 -4.31 -36.66 9.11
N LEU A 140 -4.05 -35.36 8.89
CA LEU A 140 -3.23 -34.85 7.79
C LEU A 140 -1.72 -34.96 8.07
N GLN A 141 -1.32 -35.42 9.27
CA GLN A 141 0.09 -35.50 9.67
C GLN A 141 0.85 -34.17 9.52
N ILE A 142 0.20 -33.05 9.88
CA ILE A 142 0.82 -31.72 9.86
C ILE A 142 1.98 -31.72 10.84
N ASP A 143 3.14 -31.21 10.42
CA ASP A 143 4.23 -30.87 11.34
C ASP A 143 3.97 -29.48 11.94
N PRO A 144 3.70 -29.38 13.25
CA PRO A 144 3.39 -28.10 13.89
C PRO A 144 4.48 -27.03 13.72
N LYS A 145 5.75 -27.45 13.59
CA LYS A 145 6.87 -26.54 13.35
C LYS A 145 6.86 -25.87 11.98
N THR A 146 6.04 -26.39 11.05
CA THR A 146 5.91 -25.87 9.69
C THR A 146 4.69 -24.97 9.49
N ILE A 147 3.91 -24.69 10.53
CA ILE A 147 2.77 -23.79 10.45
C ILE A 147 3.26 -22.38 10.09
N THR A 148 2.90 -21.93 8.89
CA THR A 148 3.28 -20.61 8.35
C THR A 148 2.22 -19.54 8.60
N TRP A 149 0.99 -19.97 8.87
CA TRP A 149 -0.15 -19.07 9.04
C TRP A 149 -0.18 -18.44 10.42
N ARG A 150 0.04 -17.13 10.46
CA ARG A 150 0.04 -16.37 11.73
C ARG A 150 -1.31 -15.75 11.99
N ARG A 151 -1.65 -15.53 13.24
CA ARG A 151 -2.81 -14.74 13.63
C ARG A 151 -2.61 -13.26 13.30
N ALA A 152 -3.71 -12.52 13.25
CA ALA A 152 -3.67 -11.08 12.99
C ALA A 152 -4.44 -10.30 14.06
N ILE A 153 -3.93 -9.09 14.35
CA ILE A 153 -4.59 -8.10 15.21
C ILE A 153 -4.19 -6.69 14.74
N ASP A 154 -5.15 -5.74 14.71
CA ASP A 154 -4.89 -4.38 14.23
C ASP A 154 -4.37 -3.43 15.33
N LEU A 155 -3.40 -3.91 16.10
CA LEU A 155 -2.67 -3.13 17.08
C LEU A 155 -1.15 -3.25 16.86
N SER A 156 -0.40 -2.24 17.32
CA SER A 156 1.05 -2.27 17.34
C SER A 156 1.54 -2.86 18.65
N ASP A 157 1.82 -4.17 18.68
CA ASP A 157 2.26 -4.89 19.88
C ASP A 157 3.51 -5.74 19.62
N ARG A 158 4.67 -5.24 20.03
CA ARG A 158 5.95 -5.95 19.86
C ARG A 158 6.06 -7.27 20.62
N SER A 159 5.28 -7.44 21.70
CA SER A 159 5.27 -8.64 22.52
C SER A 159 4.73 -9.85 21.76
N LEU A 160 3.87 -9.59 20.76
CA LEU A 160 3.26 -10.61 19.91
C LEU A 160 4.13 -11.06 18.72
N ARG A 161 5.36 -10.55 18.59
CA ARG A 161 6.25 -10.95 17.49
C ARG A 161 6.64 -12.41 17.53
N ASN A 162 6.93 -12.89 18.74
CA ASN A 162 7.35 -14.25 19.01
C ASN A 162 6.61 -14.76 20.23
N ILE A 163 5.71 -15.71 20.03
CA ILE A 163 4.94 -16.36 21.06
C ILE A 163 5.01 -17.88 20.91
N GLN A 164 4.82 -18.58 21.98
CA GLN A 164 4.65 -20.03 21.96
C GLN A 164 3.19 -20.38 22.14
N ILE A 165 2.62 -21.09 21.17
CA ILE A 165 1.28 -21.66 21.27
C ILE A 165 1.39 -23.10 21.71
N LYS A 166 0.67 -23.45 22.75
CA LYS A 166 0.51 -24.81 23.26
C LYS A 166 -0.81 -25.36 22.76
N ILE A 167 -0.76 -26.32 21.82
CA ILE A 167 -1.96 -26.96 21.25
C ILE A 167 -2.53 -27.95 22.26
N ASN A 168 -1.67 -28.78 22.86
CA ASN A 168 -2.02 -29.71 23.93
C ASN A 168 -0.81 -29.94 24.87
N LYS A 169 -0.84 -30.96 25.73
CA LYS A 169 0.26 -31.24 26.68
C LYS A 169 1.59 -31.50 25.99
N ASP A 170 1.56 -32.14 24.82
CA ASP A 170 2.75 -32.67 24.13
C ASP A 170 3.15 -31.83 22.92
N ILE A 171 2.25 -31.00 22.39
CA ILE A 171 2.43 -30.26 21.14
C ILE A 171 2.43 -28.76 21.40
N SER A 172 3.54 -28.11 21.10
CA SER A 172 3.65 -26.66 21.07
C SER A 172 4.52 -26.22 19.89
N TYR A 173 4.33 -24.97 19.43
CA TYR A 173 5.14 -24.40 18.35
C TYR A 173 5.34 -22.90 18.53
N GLN A 174 6.42 -22.38 17.94
CA GLN A 174 6.74 -20.95 17.92
C GLN A 174 6.02 -20.26 16.76
N THR A 175 5.40 -19.14 17.02
CA THR A 175 4.70 -18.32 16.02
C THR A 175 4.69 -16.86 16.46
N GLY A 176 3.74 -16.06 15.97
CA GLY A 176 3.48 -14.68 16.38
C GLY A 176 2.23 -14.14 15.71
N PHE A 177 1.93 -12.90 15.98
CA PHE A 177 0.89 -12.16 15.28
C PHE A 177 1.47 -11.23 14.22
N ASP A 178 0.69 -10.99 13.19
CA ASP A 178 0.92 -9.91 12.24
C ASP A 178 -0.05 -8.77 12.53
N ILE A 179 0.34 -7.54 12.27
CA ILE A 179 -0.66 -6.47 12.20
C ILE A 179 -1.60 -6.74 11.02
N THR A 180 -2.89 -6.50 11.19
CA THR A 180 -3.91 -6.85 10.17
C THR A 180 -3.59 -6.34 8.78
N ALA A 181 -2.99 -5.15 8.67
CA ALA A 181 -2.52 -4.56 7.41
C ALA A 181 -1.36 -5.33 6.74
N ALA A 182 -0.71 -6.27 7.45
CA ALA A 182 0.34 -7.15 6.94
C ALA A 182 -0.13 -8.61 6.76
N SER A 183 -1.39 -8.92 7.09
CA SER A 183 -1.95 -10.27 6.98
C SER A 183 -2.13 -10.70 5.52
N GLU A 184 -2.08 -12.02 5.28
CA GLU A 184 -2.31 -12.56 3.95
C GLU A 184 -3.74 -12.29 3.46
N ILE A 185 -4.74 -12.35 4.33
CA ILE A 185 -6.14 -12.03 3.99
C ILE A 185 -6.30 -10.59 3.51
N MET A 186 -5.62 -9.61 4.13
CA MET A 186 -5.64 -8.21 3.68
C MET A 186 -5.08 -8.08 2.26
N VAL A 187 -3.98 -8.75 1.97
CA VAL A 187 -3.35 -8.71 0.64
C VAL A 187 -4.23 -9.40 -0.39
N ILE A 188 -4.79 -10.57 -0.06
CA ILE A 188 -5.72 -11.29 -0.93
C ILE A 188 -6.95 -10.43 -1.26
N LEU A 189 -7.54 -9.73 -0.26
CA LEU A 189 -8.66 -8.82 -0.48
C LEU A 189 -8.32 -7.76 -1.54
N CYS A 190 -7.16 -7.14 -1.43
CA CYS A 190 -6.76 -6.07 -2.33
C CYS A 190 -6.39 -6.54 -3.74
N MET A 191 -5.94 -7.79 -3.87
CA MET A 191 -5.60 -8.43 -5.14
C MET A 191 -6.80 -9.15 -5.79
N SER A 192 -7.94 -9.23 -5.12
CA SER A 192 -9.12 -9.94 -5.63
C SER A 192 -9.94 -9.07 -6.57
N LYS A 193 -10.57 -9.73 -7.55
CA LYS A 193 -11.42 -9.12 -8.58
C LYS A 193 -12.92 -9.38 -8.32
N SER A 194 -13.23 -10.35 -7.48
CA SER A 194 -14.60 -10.73 -7.07
C SER A 194 -14.57 -11.48 -5.74
N LEU A 195 -15.77 -11.80 -5.18
CA LEU A 195 -15.88 -12.66 -4.00
C LEU A 195 -15.37 -14.06 -4.28
N ASP A 196 -15.69 -14.63 -5.44
CA ASP A 196 -15.26 -15.99 -5.80
C ASP A 196 -13.73 -16.04 -5.97
N ASP A 197 -13.11 -15.03 -6.61
CA ASP A 197 -11.66 -14.91 -6.72
C ASP A 197 -10.98 -14.73 -5.33
N PHE A 198 -11.63 -14.01 -4.41
CA PHE A 198 -11.17 -13.89 -3.01
C PHE A 198 -11.13 -15.24 -2.31
N ILE A 199 -12.21 -16.02 -2.43
CA ILE A 199 -12.31 -17.36 -1.83
C ILE A 199 -11.32 -18.32 -2.47
N GLU A 200 -11.18 -18.30 -3.79
CA GLU A 200 -10.22 -19.13 -4.52
C GLU A 200 -8.78 -18.85 -4.08
N LYS A 201 -8.39 -17.58 -3.94
CA LYS A 201 -7.07 -17.21 -3.45
C LYS A 201 -6.81 -17.68 -2.02
N ILE A 202 -7.80 -17.54 -1.13
CA ILE A 202 -7.70 -18.08 0.23
C ILE A 202 -7.53 -19.60 0.21
N ASN A 203 -8.33 -20.29 -0.57
CA ASN A 203 -8.27 -21.75 -0.69
C ASN A 203 -6.92 -22.28 -1.18
N ASN A 204 -6.24 -21.51 -2.02
CA ASN A 204 -4.92 -21.85 -2.55
C ASN A 204 -3.76 -21.39 -1.65
N SER A 205 -4.04 -20.75 -0.51
CA SER A 205 -3.01 -20.42 0.48
C SER A 205 -2.55 -21.64 1.24
N ILE A 206 -1.23 -21.73 1.47
CA ILE A 206 -0.61 -22.81 2.25
C ILE A 206 -0.57 -22.37 3.71
N VAL A 207 -1.04 -23.22 4.61
CA VAL A 207 -1.07 -22.96 6.06
C VAL A 207 0.03 -23.69 6.83
N ALA A 208 0.47 -24.84 6.32
CA ALA A 208 1.49 -25.68 6.94
C ALA A 208 2.05 -26.71 5.92
N TYR A 209 2.97 -27.54 6.36
CA TYR A 209 3.42 -28.72 5.65
C TYR A 209 3.24 -29.97 6.50
N THR A 210 3.06 -31.13 5.86
CA THR A 210 3.02 -32.43 6.54
C THR A 210 4.44 -32.85 6.95
N LYS A 211 4.56 -33.88 7.80
CA LYS A 211 5.85 -34.50 8.16
C LYS A 211 6.66 -34.96 6.92
N ASN A 212 5.97 -35.23 5.81
CA ASN A 212 6.58 -35.62 4.52
C ASN A 212 6.76 -34.40 3.57
N ASN A 213 6.80 -33.18 4.09
CA ASN A 213 6.97 -31.93 3.34
C ASN A 213 5.90 -31.66 2.25
N LYS A 214 4.71 -32.27 2.32
CA LYS A 214 3.60 -31.96 1.41
C LYS A 214 2.87 -30.73 1.90
N PRO A 215 2.52 -29.75 1.01
CA PRO A 215 1.80 -28.54 1.41
C PRO A 215 0.36 -28.85 1.85
N VAL A 216 -0.08 -28.17 2.90
CA VAL A 216 -1.46 -28.20 3.39
C VAL A 216 -2.13 -26.88 3.07
N TYR A 217 -3.19 -26.93 2.28
CA TYR A 217 -3.91 -25.76 1.81
C TYR A 217 -5.15 -25.46 2.67
N VAL A 218 -5.60 -24.21 2.69
CA VAL A 218 -6.85 -23.80 3.38
C VAL A 218 -8.04 -24.61 2.89
N LYS A 219 -8.15 -24.89 1.58
CA LYS A 219 -9.23 -25.68 0.98
C LYS A 219 -9.43 -27.07 1.61
N THR A 220 -8.38 -27.65 2.19
CA THR A 220 -8.43 -28.96 2.86
C THR A 220 -9.37 -28.95 4.08
N PHE A 221 -9.66 -27.79 4.65
CA PHE A 221 -10.48 -27.63 5.87
C PHE A 221 -11.94 -27.27 5.58
N ASN A 222 -12.35 -27.15 4.32
CA ASN A 222 -13.74 -26.89 3.90
C ASN A 222 -14.38 -25.64 4.52
N LEU A 223 -13.64 -24.52 4.58
CA LEU A 223 -14.09 -23.27 5.21
C LEU A 223 -14.89 -22.35 4.28
N ASN A 224 -15.21 -22.76 3.06
CA ASN A 224 -15.79 -21.92 2.02
C ASN A 224 -17.05 -21.17 2.45
N ASP A 225 -18.02 -21.86 3.07
CA ASP A 225 -19.29 -21.24 3.43
C ASP A 225 -19.15 -20.25 4.58
N ALA A 226 -18.29 -20.55 5.56
CA ALA A 226 -17.96 -19.63 6.65
C ALA A 226 -17.27 -18.38 6.11
N ILE A 227 -16.24 -18.55 5.28
CA ILE A 227 -15.50 -17.44 4.68
C ILE A 227 -16.41 -16.61 3.77
N LYS A 228 -17.25 -17.24 2.95
CA LYS A 228 -18.21 -16.56 2.07
C LYS A 228 -19.20 -15.72 2.88
N THR A 229 -19.68 -16.24 3.99
CA THR A 229 -20.61 -15.52 4.88
C THR A 229 -19.95 -14.31 5.50
N LEU A 230 -18.76 -14.47 6.07
CA LEU A 230 -17.98 -13.37 6.65
C LEU A 230 -17.60 -12.32 5.61
N ALA A 231 -17.14 -12.74 4.44
CA ALA A 231 -16.66 -11.86 3.38
C ALA A 231 -17.76 -11.10 2.63
N LYS A 232 -19.03 -11.44 2.82
CA LYS A 232 -20.17 -10.86 2.07
C LYS A 232 -20.24 -9.33 2.10
N ASN A 233 -19.89 -8.72 3.23
CA ASN A 233 -19.81 -7.27 3.35
C ASN A 233 -18.37 -6.76 3.18
N LEU A 234 -17.37 -7.54 3.57
CA LEU A 234 -15.96 -7.20 3.44
C LEU A 234 -15.56 -6.89 2.00
N ILE A 235 -15.99 -7.71 1.05
CA ILE A 235 -15.62 -7.57 -0.38
C ILE A 235 -16.19 -6.29 -1.03
N ARG A 236 -17.12 -5.60 -0.38
CA ARG A 236 -17.84 -4.43 -0.87
C ARG A 236 -17.12 -3.16 -0.43
N PRO A 237 -16.62 -2.33 -1.37
CA PRO A 237 -15.92 -1.09 -1.02
C PRO A 237 -16.80 -0.08 -0.28
N ASN A 238 -16.17 0.70 0.61
CA ASN A 238 -16.81 1.77 1.35
C ASN A 238 -16.84 3.06 0.52
N CYS A 239 -18.01 3.71 0.47
CA CYS A 239 -18.21 5.03 -0.09
C CYS A 239 -18.24 6.08 1.00
N LEU A 240 -17.44 7.12 0.85
CA LEU A 240 -17.27 8.23 1.77
C LEU A 240 -17.25 9.55 0.97
N ALA A 241 -17.32 10.67 1.66
CA ALA A 241 -17.25 11.99 1.05
C ALA A 241 -15.93 12.71 1.37
N THR A 242 -15.42 13.48 0.40
CA THR A 242 -14.46 14.53 0.73
C THR A 242 -15.19 15.72 1.38
N LEU A 243 -14.46 16.56 2.10
CA LEU A 243 -14.99 17.78 2.70
C LEU A 243 -15.68 18.69 1.65
N ARG A 244 -15.35 18.52 0.36
CA ARG A 244 -15.91 19.25 -0.79
C ARG A 244 -16.98 18.47 -1.55
N ASN A 245 -17.61 17.48 -0.94
CA ASN A 245 -18.72 16.73 -1.51
C ASN A 245 -18.38 15.94 -2.78
N ASN A 246 -17.17 15.37 -2.86
CA ASN A 246 -16.82 14.43 -3.90
C ASN A 246 -16.67 13.02 -3.33
N LEU A 247 -16.83 12.03 -4.20
CA LEU A 247 -16.83 10.64 -3.80
C LEU A 247 -15.41 10.12 -3.56
N CYS A 248 -15.23 9.45 -2.41
CA CYS A 248 -14.09 8.61 -2.11
C CYS A 248 -14.56 7.16 -1.94
N ILE A 249 -13.90 6.22 -2.61
CA ILE A 249 -14.08 4.78 -2.41
C ILE A 249 -12.88 4.26 -1.62
N MET A 250 -13.13 3.75 -0.41
CA MET A 250 -12.11 3.27 0.49
C MET A 250 -12.23 1.75 0.69
N HIS A 251 -11.15 1.00 0.43
CA HIS A 251 -11.19 -0.46 0.55
C HIS A 251 -9.81 -1.08 0.72
N GLY A 252 -9.67 -1.96 1.73
CA GLY A 252 -8.41 -2.57 2.12
C GLY A 252 -7.40 -1.56 2.65
N GLY A 253 -6.31 -2.05 3.23
CA GLY A 253 -5.30 -1.18 3.87
C GLY A 253 -3.93 -1.85 4.05
N PRO A 254 -3.36 -2.54 3.03
CA PRO A 254 -2.09 -3.23 3.18
C PRO A 254 -0.94 -2.22 3.29
N PHE A 255 0.07 -2.54 4.13
CA PHE A 255 1.27 -1.73 4.26
C PHE A 255 2.22 -1.93 3.08
N ALA A 256 2.89 -0.85 2.62
CA ALA A 256 3.80 -0.94 1.48
C ALA A 256 5.22 -1.40 1.85
N ASN A 257 5.60 -1.40 3.12
CA ASN A 257 6.92 -1.88 3.55
C ASN A 257 6.97 -3.39 3.77
N ILE A 258 5.82 -4.08 3.72
CA ILE A 258 5.73 -5.52 3.98
C ILE A 258 4.72 -6.23 3.05
N ALA A 259 3.78 -5.50 2.51
CA ALA A 259 2.81 -5.91 1.50
C ALA A 259 2.92 -4.99 0.28
N HIS A 260 1.93 -5.00 -0.63
CA HIS A 260 2.01 -4.18 -1.85
C HIS A 260 1.60 -2.71 -1.66
N GLY A 261 0.90 -2.37 -0.58
CA GLY A 261 0.67 -0.99 -0.17
C GLY A 261 -0.28 -0.16 -1.03
N CYS A 262 -1.20 -0.82 -1.75
CA CYS A 262 -2.19 -0.18 -2.61
C CYS A 262 -3.60 -0.55 -2.16
N ASN A 263 -4.60 0.26 -2.51
CA ASN A 263 -5.98 -0.12 -2.27
C ASN A 263 -6.42 -1.27 -3.20
N SER A 264 -7.66 -1.77 -3.04
CA SER A 264 -8.11 -2.95 -3.78
C SER A 264 -8.35 -2.68 -5.27
N ILE A 265 -8.10 -3.69 -6.09
CA ILE A 265 -8.46 -3.73 -7.51
C ILE A 265 -9.98 -3.49 -7.67
N ILE A 266 -10.80 -4.08 -6.80
CA ILE A 266 -12.26 -3.90 -6.80
C ILE A 266 -12.63 -2.43 -6.66
N ALA A 267 -12.02 -1.67 -5.74
CA ALA A 267 -12.34 -0.26 -5.54
C ALA A 267 -12.01 0.58 -6.78
N ILE A 268 -10.86 0.36 -7.39
CA ILE A 268 -10.45 1.07 -8.61
C ILE A 268 -11.40 0.71 -9.78
N ASN A 269 -11.75 -0.57 -9.91
CA ASN A 269 -12.68 -1.04 -10.95
C ASN A 269 -14.08 -0.44 -10.78
N GLU A 270 -14.61 -0.41 -9.56
CA GLU A 270 -15.92 0.20 -9.28
C GLU A 270 -15.88 1.70 -9.56
N ALA A 271 -14.81 2.41 -9.19
CA ALA A 271 -14.64 3.84 -9.48
C ALA A 271 -14.71 4.14 -10.98
N PHE A 272 -14.09 3.31 -11.81
CA PHE A 272 -14.12 3.48 -13.27
C PHE A 272 -15.50 3.36 -13.89
N LYS A 273 -16.46 2.69 -13.25
CA LYS A 273 -17.83 2.62 -13.75
C LYS A 273 -18.52 3.99 -13.73
N TYR A 274 -18.12 4.87 -12.81
CA TYR A 274 -18.81 6.12 -12.52
C TYR A 274 -17.99 7.38 -12.79
N ALA A 275 -16.70 7.27 -13.10
CA ALA A 275 -15.80 8.40 -13.34
C ALA A 275 -14.90 8.20 -14.55
N ASN A 276 -14.35 9.30 -15.09
CA ASN A 276 -13.37 9.30 -16.17
C ASN A 276 -11.94 9.29 -15.64
N PHE A 277 -11.75 9.86 -14.46
CA PHE A 277 -10.49 9.85 -13.72
C PHE A 277 -10.67 9.09 -12.42
N VAL A 278 -9.70 8.26 -12.09
CA VAL A 278 -9.56 7.64 -10.78
C VAL A 278 -8.22 8.06 -10.21
N VAL A 279 -8.25 8.71 -9.06
CA VAL A 279 -7.05 9.11 -8.32
C VAL A 279 -6.82 8.09 -7.21
N THR A 280 -5.62 7.54 -7.12
CA THR A 280 -5.24 6.61 -6.04
C THR A 280 -3.84 6.92 -5.53
N GLU A 281 -3.47 6.35 -4.39
CA GLU A 281 -2.14 6.50 -3.81
C GLU A 281 -1.43 5.16 -3.61
N ALA A 282 -0.10 5.20 -3.61
CA ALA A 282 0.74 4.10 -3.18
C ALA A 282 1.46 4.44 -1.87
N GLY A 283 1.59 3.46 -0.98
CA GLY A 283 2.12 3.67 0.36
C GLY A 283 3.61 3.97 0.41
N PHE A 284 4.03 4.76 1.39
CA PHE A 284 5.42 5.20 1.61
C PHE A 284 6.00 5.96 0.41
N GLY A 285 7.30 5.75 0.12
CA GLY A 285 7.99 6.35 -1.02
C GLY A 285 7.79 5.59 -2.32
N SER A 286 8.24 6.17 -3.44
CA SER A 286 8.12 5.53 -4.75
C SER A 286 9.00 4.28 -4.86
N ASP A 287 10.03 4.15 -4.04
CA ASP A 287 10.90 2.98 -3.92
C ASP A 287 10.17 1.72 -3.43
N LEU A 288 9.02 1.87 -2.75
CA LEU A 288 8.19 0.78 -2.25
C LEU A 288 6.81 0.75 -2.89
N GLY A 289 6.01 1.79 -2.67
CA GLY A 289 4.61 1.78 -3.10
C GLY A 289 4.44 1.89 -4.60
N PHE A 290 5.14 2.81 -5.26
CA PHE A 290 5.07 2.95 -6.72
C PHE A 290 5.65 1.73 -7.41
N GLU A 291 6.83 1.23 -6.98
CA GLU A 291 7.45 0.03 -7.54
C GLU A 291 6.46 -1.14 -7.56
N LYS A 292 5.82 -1.41 -6.41
CA LYS A 292 4.85 -2.50 -6.29
C LYS A 292 3.56 -2.23 -7.05
N PHE A 293 3.13 -0.98 -7.13
CA PHE A 293 1.99 -0.64 -7.96
C PHE A 293 2.24 -1.01 -9.42
N ILE A 294 3.39 -0.64 -9.99
CA ILE A 294 3.74 -0.96 -11.38
C ILE A 294 3.91 -2.46 -11.58
N ASN A 295 4.76 -3.10 -10.76
CA ASN A 295 5.15 -4.50 -10.99
C ASN A 295 4.09 -5.53 -10.57
N ILE A 296 3.14 -5.16 -9.71
CA ILE A 296 2.09 -6.07 -9.21
C ILE A 296 0.71 -5.62 -9.73
N ILE A 297 0.19 -4.48 -9.26
CA ILE A 297 -1.16 -4.01 -9.65
C ILE A 297 -1.23 -3.70 -11.15
N GLY A 298 -0.18 -3.08 -11.69
CA GLY A 298 -0.08 -2.75 -13.11
C GLY A 298 -0.15 -3.97 -14.03
N ARG A 299 0.42 -5.08 -13.61
CA ARG A 299 0.36 -6.37 -14.34
C ARG A 299 -1.00 -7.05 -14.18
N GLU A 300 -1.59 -7.00 -12.99
CA GLU A 300 -2.84 -7.70 -12.69
C GLU A 300 -4.08 -6.98 -13.20
N TYR A 301 -4.03 -5.64 -13.27
CA TYR A 301 -5.25 -4.87 -13.56
C TYR A 301 -5.02 -3.67 -14.47
N ALA A 302 -4.32 -2.62 -14.01
CA ALA A 302 -4.22 -1.37 -14.76
C ALA A 302 -2.97 -0.56 -14.42
N LEU A 303 -2.26 -0.13 -15.45
CA LEU A 303 -1.17 0.83 -15.35
C LEU A 303 -1.69 2.26 -15.23
N PRO A 304 -1.03 3.14 -14.43
CA PRO A 304 -1.38 4.54 -14.33
C PRO A 304 -1.19 5.30 -15.66
N ASN A 305 -1.97 6.36 -15.86
CA ASN A 305 -1.79 7.28 -16.99
C ASN A 305 -0.88 8.46 -16.64
N ALA A 306 -0.79 8.82 -15.35
CA ALA A 306 0.14 9.84 -14.86
C ALA A 306 0.59 9.49 -13.43
N ILE A 307 1.82 9.88 -13.10
CA ILE A 307 2.44 9.71 -11.80
C ILE A 307 2.67 11.08 -11.18
N ILE A 308 2.19 11.26 -9.95
CA ILE A 308 2.44 12.45 -9.15
C ILE A 308 3.42 12.08 -8.04
N LEU A 309 4.55 12.77 -8.00
CA LEU A 309 5.56 12.63 -6.96
C LEU A 309 5.45 13.79 -5.99
N CYS A 310 4.92 13.53 -4.80
CA CYS A 310 4.80 14.52 -3.72
C CYS A 310 6.16 14.79 -3.07
N VAL A 311 6.42 16.07 -2.83
CA VAL A 311 7.59 16.56 -2.09
C VAL A 311 7.17 17.73 -1.20
N THR A 312 7.83 17.88 -0.04
CA THR A 312 7.71 19.03 0.85
C THR A 312 9.08 19.64 1.09
N LEU A 313 9.19 20.92 1.38
CA LEU A 313 10.46 21.52 1.83
C LEU A 313 10.99 20.77 3.06
N LYS A 314 10.09 20.43 3.98
CA LYS A 314 10.44 19.68 5.18
C LYS A 314 11.08 18.32 4.86
N SER A 315 10.59 17.59 3.85
CA SER A 315 11.19 16.31 3.47
C SER A 315 12.57 16.47 2.85
N ILE A 316 12.78 17.51 2.04
CA ILE A 316 14.11 17.80 1.50
C ILE A 316 15.11 18.07 2.64
N PHE A 317 14.77 18.95 3.58
CA PHE A 317 15.67 19.27 4.71
C PHE A 317 15.82 18.14 5.73
N TYR A 318 14.82 17.28 5.89
CA TYR A 318 14.88 16.16 6.85
C TYR A 318 15.96 15.15 6.50
N HIS A 319 16.18 14.90 5.22
CA HIS A 319 17.13 13.91 4.73
C HIS A 319 18.58 14.42 4.62
N SER A 320 18.86 15.63 5.13
CA SER A 320 20.17 16.31 5.09
C SER A 320 20.70 16.59 6.50
N LYS A 321 20.85 15.55 7.31
CA LYS A 321 21.39 15.69 8.68
C LYS A 321 22.84 16.16 8.67
N ASN A 322 23.22 16.95 9.69
CA ASN A 322 24.60 17.37 10.00
C ASN A 322 25.25 18.38 9.02
N CYS A 323 24.48 19.24 8.36
CA CYS A 323 25.02 20.29 7.51
C CYS A 323 25.05 21.66 8.20
N ALA A 324 26.03 22.49 7.87
CA ALA A 324 26.25 23.78 8.53
C ALA A 324 25.22 24.84 8.10
N ASN A 325 24.84 24.87 6.83
CA ASN A 325 23.93 25.87 6.27
C ASN A 325 22.79 25.24 5.45
N TRP A 326 21.77 26.04 5.16
CA TRP A 326 20.58 25.53 4.47
C TRP A 326 20.80 25.21 2.98
N HIS A 327 21.75 25.84 2.29
CA HIS A 327 22.07 25.53 0.90
C HIS A 327 22.64 24.12 0.79
N GLU A 328 23.62 23.80 1.65
CA GLU A 328 24.19 22.46 1.74
C GLU A 328 23.14 21.40 2.10
N LYS A 329 22.26 21.72 3.09
CA LYS A 329 21.12 20.86 3.42
C LYS A 329 20.21 20.61 2.22
N PHE A 330 19.93 21.66 1.45
CA PHE A 330 19.10 21.56 0.25
C PHE A 330 19.78 20.69 -0.80
N ASP A 331 21.06 20.92 -1.11
CA ASP A 331 21.81 20.19 -2.14
C ASP A 331 21.95 18.69 -1.81
N ILE A 332 22.00 18.37 -0.54
CA ILE A 332 21.98 16.97 -0.07
C ILE A 332 20.56 16.39 -0.20
N GLY A 333 19.57 17.08 0.33
CA GLY A 333 18.19 16.58 0.35
C GLY A 333 17.57 16.44 -1.05
N ILE A 334 17.97 17.32 -2.00
CA ILE A 334 17.50 17.23 -3.38
C ILE A 334 17.97 15.94 -4.08
N LYS A 335 19.08 15.32 -3.66
CA LYS A 335 19.55 14.03 -4.17
C LYS A 335 18.53 12.93 -3.94
N ASN A 336 17.79 12.98 -2.81
CA ASN A 336 16.69 12.05 -2.56
C ASN A 336 15.56 12.21 -3.60
N LEU A 337 15.16 13.45 -3.90
CA LEU A 337 14.17 13.72 -4.95
C LEU A 337 14.65 13.22 -6.32
N ILE A 338 15.92 13.49 -6.68
CA ILE A 338 16.51 13.03 -7.94
C ILE A 338 16.42 11.52 -8.06
N GLN A 339 16.77 10.79 -7.01
CA GLN A 339 16.74 9.33 -7.00
C GLN A 339 15.32 8.80 -7.21
N HIS A 340 14.31 9.39 -6.57
CA HIS A 340 12.90 9.04 -6.79
C HIS A 340 12.42 9.38 -8.21
N VAL A 341 12.85 10.49 -8.80
CA VAL A 341 12.58 10.81 -10.21
C VAL A 341 13.21 9.78 -11.15
N GLN A 342 14.47 9.43 -10.91
CA GLN A 342 15.20 8.46 -11.73
C GLN A 342 14.52 7.08 -11.68
N LEU A 343 14.18 6.57 -10.50
CA LEU A 343 13.53 5.27 -10.38
C LEU A 343 12.15 5.23 -11.09
N ILE A 344 11.39 6.34 -11.08
CA ILE A 344 10.14 6.42 -11.84
C ILE A 344 10.42 6.39 -13.35
N ARG A 345 11.45 7.09 -13.80
CA ARG A 345 11.87 7.13 -15.21
C ARG A 345 12.32 5.77 -15.73
N THR A 346 12.93 4.91 -14.89
CA THR A 346 13.32 3.54 -15.32
C THR A 346 12.12 2.69 -15.76
N THR A 347 10.91 3.06 -15.38
CA THR A 347 9.67 2.37 -15.76
C THR A 347 8.96 3.01 -16.97
N GLY A 348 9.55 4.05 -17.59
CA GLY A 348 8.99 4.75 -18.75
C GLY A 348 8.01 5.87 -18.39
N TYR A 349 7.90 6.26 -17.12
CA TYR A 349 7.10 7.40 -16.69
C TYR A 349 7.93 8.66 -16.48
N GLU A 350 7.35 9.82 -16.80
CA GLU A 350 7.85 11.12 -16.35
C GLU A 350 6.97 11.60 -15.19
N PRO A 351 7.52 11.79 -13.98
CA PRO A 351 6.72 12.22 -12.84
C PRO A 351 6.37 13.69 -12.90
N ILE A 352 5.16 14.04 -12.44
CA ILE A 352 4.77 15.43 -12.15
C ILE A 352 5.10 15.70 -10.69
N ILE A 353 5.91 16.70 -10.39
CA ILE A 353 6.28 17.05 -9.02
C ILE A 353 5.15 17.87 -8.39
N ALA A 354 4.55 17.37 -7.32
CA ALA A 354 3.61 18.12 -6.49
C ALA A 354 4.33 18.64 -5.24
N ILE A 355 4.62 19.94 -5.20
CA ILE A 355 5.18 20.60 -4.02
C ILE A 355 4.02 20.87 -3.06
N ASN A 356 3.88 20.04 -2.02
CA ASN A 356 2.89 20.23 -0.98
C ASN A 356 3.37 21.29 0.00
N LYS A 357 2.85 22.52 -0.15
CA LYS A 357 3.26 23.70 0.61
C LYS A 357 2.62 23.72 1.98
N PHE A 358 3.42 24.01 3.01
CA PHE A 358 2.96 24.27 4.37
C PHE A 358 2.95 25.78 4.66
N LYS A 359 2.12 26.18 5.66
CA LYS A 359 1.98 27.59 6.06
C LYS A 359 3.32 28.23 6.47
N ASN A 360 4.20 27.45 7.09
CA ASN A 360 5.49 27.91 7.62
C ASN A 360 6.65 27.71 6.64
N ASP A 361 6.39 27.36 5.38
CA ASP A 361 7.45 27.23 4.37
C ASP A 361 8.03 28.60 4.01
N GLU A 362 9.34 28.74 4.15
CA GLU A 362 10.04 29.97 3.81
C GLU A 362 10.07 30.21 2.31
N LYS A 363 9.73 31.43 1.89
CA LYS A 363 9.68 31.82 0.47
C LYS A 363 11.04 31.64 -0.23
N VAL A 364 12.14 31.87 0.46
CA VAL A 364 13.49 31.75 -0.12
C VAL A 364 13.78 30.29 -0.50
N HIS A 365 13.47 29.34 0.37
CA HIS A 365 13.67 27.91 0.13
C HIS A 365 12.74 27.39 -0.98
N LEU A 366 11.48 27.83 -0.97
CA LEU A 366 10.52 27.46 -2.02
C LEU A 366 10.97 27.99 -3.39
N ASN A 367 11.42 29.24 -3.47
CA ASN A 367 11.92 29.83 -4.71
C ASN A 367 13.18 29.12 -5.22
N TYR A 368 14.04 28.67 -4.32
CA TYR A 368 15.23 27.90 -4.68
C TYR A 368 14.86 26.56 -5.30
N LEU A 369 13.92 25.82 -4.70
CA LEU A 369 13.38 24.58 -5.25
C LEU A 369 12.74 24.81 -6.64
N ILE A 370 11.95 25.87 -6.79
CA ILE A 370 11.33 26.23 -8.07
C ILE A 370 12.38 26.50 -9.17
N LYS A 371 13.41 27.28 -8.85
CA LYS A 371 14.52 27.56 -9.78
C LYS A 371 15.22 26.26 -10.19
N TRP A 372 15.49 25.39 -9.23
CA TRP A 372 16.12 24.10 -9.49
C TRP A 372 15.24 23.21 -10.39
N LEU A 373 13.95 23.05 -10.10
CA LEU A 373 13.02 22.25 -10.92
C LEU A 373 12.92 22.77 -12.36
N LYS A 374 12.91 24.09 -12.55
CA LYS A 374 12.96 24.72 -13.88
C LYS A 374 14.27 24.41 -14.62
N LYS A 375 15.41 24.48 -13.91
CA LYS A 375 16.74 24.18 -14.47
C LYS A 375 16.81 22.73 -14.98
N VAL A 376 16.27 21.78 -14.23
CA VAL A 376 16.26 20.35 -14.61
C VAL A 376 15.05 19.95 -15.47
N LYS A 377 14.22 20.92 -15.90
CA LYS A 377 13.07 20.76 -16.81
C LYS A 377 12.04 19.73 -16.33
N LEU A 378 11.79 19.66 -15.02
CA LEU A 378 10.73 18.84 -14.47
C LEU A 378 9.41 19.61 -14.44
N ASP A 379 8.32 18.97 -14.88
CA ASP A 379 6.95 19.50 -14.73
C ASP A 379 6.57 19.50 -13.25
N PHE A 380 6.14 20.66 -12.70
CA PHE A 380 5.77 20.78 -11.29
C PHE A 380 4.57 21.71 -11.06
N ALA A 381 3.87 21.48 -9.95
CA ALA A 381 2.86 22.38 -9.42
C ALA A 381 3.08 22.57 -7.91
N ILE A 382 2.82 23.79 -7.42
CA ILE A 382 2.74 24.08 -5.99
C ILE A 382 1.28 23.92 -5.59
N VAL A 383 1.01 23.06 -4.61
CA VAL A 383 -0.35 22.83 -4.07
C VAL A 383 -0.37 23.26 -2.60
N ASP A 384 -1.43 23.95 -2.22
CA ASP A 384 -1.64 24.43 -0.85
C ASP A 384 -3.02 23.96 -0.37
N PRO A 385 -3.10 22.86 0.39
CA PRO A 385 -4.35 22.32 0.87
C PRO A 385 -5.00 23.15 1.99
N ASN A 386 -4.31 24.15 2.54
CA ASN A 386 -4.84 25.03 3.58
C ASN A 386 -5.67 26.20 3.00
N VAL A 387 -5.54 26.48 1.71
CA VAL A 387 -6.30 27.54 1.04
C VAL A 387 -7.71 27.05 0.71
N ASN A 388 -8.70 27.86 1.00
CA ASN A 388 -10.12 27.51 0.85
C ASN A 388 -10.57 27.27 -0.60
N ASN A 389 -9.81 27.71 -1.59
CA ASN A 389 -10.09 27.46 -2.99
C ASN A 389 -9.08 26.49 -3.61
N LEU A 390 -9.51 25.78 -4.65
CA LEU A 390 -8.65 24.80 -5.35
C LEU A 390 -7.78 25.42 -6.46
N ARG A 391 -7.61 26.75 -6.48
CA ARG A 391 -6.79 27.43 -7.51
C ARG A 391 -5.34 26.95 -7.47
N SER A 392 -4.80 26.65 -6.28
CA SER A 392 -3.45 26.09 -6.15
C SER A 392 -3.30 24.73 -6.86
N PHE A 393 -4.37 23.96 -7.03
CA PHE A 393 -4.37 22.68 -7.73
C PHE A 393 -4.58 22.81 -9.25
N GLN A 394 -4.98 23.99 -9.78
CA GLN A 394 -5.30 24.17 -11.20
C GLN A 394 -4.16 23.75 -12.11
N LYS A 395 -2.94 24.18 -11.81
CA LYS A 395 -1.75 23.78 -12.59
C LYS A 395 -1.51 22.28 -12.54
N LEU A 396 -1.72 21.64 -11.39
CA LEU A 396 -1.58 20.19 -11.27
C LEU A 396 -2.61 19.46 -12.15
N VAL A 397 -3.86 19.92 -12.18
CA VAL A 397 -4.91 19.38 -13.08
C VAL A 397 -4.50 19.50 -14.55
N GLN A 398 -3.97 20.66 -14.98
CA GLN A 398 -3.48 20.87 -16.36
C GLN A 398 -2.37 19.90 -16.72
N LEU A 399 -1.38 19.72 -15.84
CA LEU A 399 -0.27 18.80 -16.04
C LEU A 399 -0.74 17.34 -16.10
N VAL A 400 -1.65 16.94 -15.21
CA VAL A 400 -2.26 15.60 -15.20
C VAL A 400 -3.01 15.34 -16.51
N ASN A 401 -3.81 16.31 -16.99
CA ASN A 401 -4.51 16.19 -18.26
C ASN A 401 -3.55 16.04 -19.45
N LYS A 402 -2.49 16.85 -19.50
CA LYS A 402 -1.43 16.76 -20.52
C LYS A 402 -0.75 15.40 -20.49
N GLU A 403 -0.29 14.97 -19.31
CA GLU A 403 0.52 13.76 -19.15
C GLU A 403 -0.28 12.48 -19.38
N SER A 404 -1.56 12.47 -18.94
CA SER A 404 -2.43 11.30 -19.06
C SER A 404 -2.89 10.96 -20.48
N ARG A 405 -2.64 11.86 -21.46
CA ARG A 405 -2.95 11.64 -22.88
C ARG A 405 -1.79 11.04 -23.66
N LYS A 406 -0.58 11.07 -23.10
CA LYS A 406 0.61 10.54 -23.77
C LYS A 406 0.57 9.01 -23.82
N ASN A 407 0.92 8.46 -24.99
CA ASN A 407 1.22 7.04 -25.09
C ASN A 407 2.59 6.76 -24.46
N LYS A 408 2.67 5.77 -23.60
CA LYS A 408 3.88 5.41 -22.86
C LYS A 408 4.20 3.94 -23.11
N ARG A 409 5.48 3.68 -23.37
CA ARG A 409 6.01 2.33 -23.27
C ARG A 409 6.43 2.13 -21.82
N ILE A 410 5.77 1.18 -21.15
CA ILE A 410 6.05 0.88 -19.76
C ILE A 410 6.97 -0.32 -19.67
N ASP A 411 8.09 -0.13 -18.99
CA ASP A 411 9.06 -1.16 -18.74
C ASP A 411 8.93 -1.65 -17.30
N PHE A 412 8.56 -2.91 -17.16
CA PHE A 412 8.55 -3.56 -15.85
C PHE A 412 9.97 -3.78 -15.34
N THR A 413 10.12 -3.74 -14.01
CA THR A 413 11.45 -3.85 -13.39
C THR A 413 12.11 -5.21 -13.67
N TYR A 414 11.31 -6.27 -13.76
CA TYR A 414 11.75 -7.66 -14.02
C TYR A 414 10.71 -8.40 -14.86
N LYS A 415 11.08 -9.53 -15.47
CA LYS A 415 10.17 -10.47 -16.13
C LYS A 415 9.75 -11.56 -15.14
N LEU A 416 8.50 -12.07 -15.26
CA LEU A 416 7.97 -13.07 -14.32
C LEU A 416 8.65 -14.45 -14.45
N ASP A 417 9.14 -14.76 -15.62
CA ASP A 417 9.84 -16.01 -15.94
C ASP A 417 11.35 -16.00 -15.67
N GLU A 418 11.90 -14.83 -15.22
CA GLU A 418 13.29 -14.76 -14.78
C GLU A 418 13.52 -15.54 -13.48
N PRO A 419 14.74 -16.07 -13.24
CA PRO A 419 15.12 -16.68 -11.97
C PRO A 419 14.86 -15.74 -10.77
N LEU A 420 14.50 -16.31 -9.62
CA LEU A 420 14.15 -15.54 -8.43
C LEU A 420 15.22 -14.51 -8.04
N THR A 421 16.49 -14.92 -7.99
CA THR A 421 17.62 -14.05 -7.66
C THR A 421 17.77 -12.92 -8.67
N LYS A 422 17.53 -13.19 -9.96
CA LYS A 422 17.58 -12.18 -11.03
C LYS A 422 16.45 -11.15 -10.88
N LYS A 423 15.23 -11.58 -10.57
CA LYS A 423 14.11 -10.67 -10.29
C LYS A 423 14.43 -9.72 -9.13
N ILE A 424 14.97 -10.26 -8.04
CA ILE A 424 15.36 -9.48 -6.86
C ILE A 424 16.48 -8.50 -7.22
N GLN A 425 17.55 -8.96 -7.91
CA GLN A 425 18.66 -8.11 -8.33
C GLN A 425 18.18 -6.99 -9.27
N ASN A 426 17.25 -7.26 -10.18
CA ASN A 426 16.67 -6.25 -11.06
C ASN A 426 15.91 -5.16 -10.31
N ILE A 427 15.17 -5.51 -9.23
CA ILE A 427 14.55 -4.51 -8.36
C ILE A 427 15.62 -3.70 -7.63
N VAL A 428 16.60 -4.37 -7.03
CA VAL A 428 17.63 -3.69 -6.24
C VAL A 428 18.42 -2.70 -7.11
N SER A 429 18.90 -3.11 -8.27
CA SER A 429 19.69 -2.24 -9.15
C SER A 429 18.88 -1.09 -9.77
N LYS A 430 17.62 -1.31 -10.17
CA LYS A 430 16.82 -0.26 -10.81
C LYS A 430 16.16 0.70 -9.82
N ILE A 431 15.85 0.24 -8.61
CA ILE A 431 15.08 1.00 -7.63
C ILE A 431 15.98 1.56 -6.51
N TYR A 432 16.89 0.74 -5.96
CA TYR A 432 17.69 1.15 -4.79
C TYR A 432 19.09 1.67 -5.15
N GLY A 433 19.66 1.22 -6.25
CA GLY A 433 20.93 1.74 -6.77
C GLY A 433 21.59 0.76 -7.73
N PHE A 434 22.15 1.30 -8.84
CA PHE A 434 22.65 0.48 -9.94
C PHE A 434 23.76 -0.51 -9.53
N ASP A 435 24.65 -0.08 -8.63
CA ASP A 435 25.80 -0.88 -8.16
C ASP A 435 25.52 -1.62 -6.86
N THR A 436 24.27 -1.67 -6.40
CA THR A 436 23.90 -2.29 -5.12
C THR A 436 23.87 -3.82 -5.26
N GLU A 437 24.63 -4.50 -4.41
CA GLU A 437 24.69 -5.96 -4.31
C GLU A 437 23.55 -6.52 -3.46
N VAL A 438 23.06 -7.72 -3.80
CA VAL A 438 22.12 -8.47 -2.96
C VAL A 438 22.85 -9.56 -2.20
N GLN A 439 22.82 -9.47 -0.88
CA GLN A 439 23.36 -10.51 0.00
C GLN A 439 22.24 -11.29 0.67
N TYR A 440 22.37 -12.59 0.75
CA TYR A 440 21.37 -13.48 1.34
C TYR A 440 21.93 -14.16 2.59
N GLU A 441 21.20 -14.09 3.70
CA GLU A 441 21.49 -14.90 4.89
C GLU A 441 21.17 -16.39 4.65
N LYS A 442 21.74 -17.28 5.47
CA LYS A 442 21.60 -18.75 5.34
C LYS A 442 20.14 -19.21 5.20
N ILE A 443 19.23 -18.59 5.97
CA ILE A 443 17.79 -18.92 5.92
C ILE A 443 17.20 -18.55 4.56
N ALA A 444 17.51 -17.36 4.04
CA ALA A 444 17.05 -16.93 2.73
C ALA A 444 17.60 -17.83 1.61
N LEU A 445 18.89 -18.17 1.65
CA LEU A 445 19.54 -19.06 0.68
C LEU A 445 18.83 -20.43 0.61
N SER A 446 18.54 -21.03 1.77
CA SER A 446 17.85 -22.35 1.81
C SER A 446 16.45 -22.33 1.19
N LYS A 447 15.82 -21.15 1.07
CA LYS A 447 14.49 -20.99 0.49
C LYS A 447 14.51 -20.62 -0.99
N ILE A 448 15.62 -20.09 -1.51
CA ILE A 448 15.74 -19.73 -2.93
C ILE A 448 15.49 -20.94 -3.82
N ASP A 449 16.13 -22.06 -3.53
CA ASP A 449 15.96 -23.30 -4.31
C ASP A 449 14.55 -23.87 -4.25
N LYS A 450 13.87 -23.70 -3.11
CA LYS A 450 12.46 -24.11 -2.95
C LYS A 450 11.50 -23.28 -3.79
N PHE A 451 11.84 -22.02 -4.05
CA PHE A 451 10.92 -21.05 -4.68
C PHE A 451 11.35 -20.65 -6.10
N LYS A 452 12.45 -21.19 -6.63
CA LYS A 452 13.02 -20.79 -7.94
C LYS A 452 12.08 -20.97 -9.12
N ASP A 453 11.20 -21.99 -9.09
CA ASP A 453 10.31 -22.33 -10.20
C ASP A 453 8.99 -21.54 -10.19
N PHE A 454 8.73 -20.76 -9.14
CA PHE A 454 7.51 -19.97 -9.05
C PHE A 454 7.59 -18.69 -9.86
N LYS A 455 6.71 -18.55 -10.86
CA LYS A 455 6.54 -17.31 -11.64
C LYS A 455 5.72 -16.26 -10.88
N TYR A 456 6.09 -15.99 -9.63
CA TYR A 456 5.40 -15.10 -8.72
C TYR A 456 5.99 -13.69 -8.75
N TYR A 457 5.19 -12.73 -8.30
CA TYR A 457 5.61 -11.34 -8.09
C TYR A 457 6.57 -11.22 -6.93
N ILE A 458 7.51 -10.30 -7.04
CA ILE A 458 8.40 -9.94 -5.93
C ILE A 458 7.77 -8.78 -5.17
N CYS A 459 7.58 -8.97 -3.86
CA CYS A 459 7.08 -7.96 -2.94
C CYS A 459 8.15 -7.68 -1.88
N MET A 460 9.11 -6.79 -2.18
CA MET A 460 10.21 -6.49 -1.25
C MET A 460 9.68 -5.94 0.07
N ALA A 461 10.07 -6.56 1.18
CA ALA A 461 9.80 -6.08 2.53
C ALA A 461 11.04 -5.39 3.10
N LYS A 462 11.03 -4.05 3.11
CA LYS A 462 12.17 -3.19 3.44
C LYS A 462 11.74 -2.02 4.33
N THR A 463 12.70 -1.42 5.04
CA THR A 463 12.46 -0.15 5.75
C THR A 463 11.96 0.92 4.77
N PRO A 464 10.93 1.71 5.13
CA PRO A 464 10.42 2.74 4.24
C PRO A 464 11.22 4.05 4.29
N ILE A 465 12.17 4.19 5.20
CA ILE A 465 12.78 5.50 5.53
C ILE A 465 13.95 5.84 4.60
N THR A 466 14.65 4.83 4.09
CA THR A 466 15.86 4.98 3.27
C THR A 466 15.83 4.05 2.07
N PHE A 467 16.71 4.29 1.08
CA PHE A 467 16.94 3.34 -0.02
C PHE A 467 17.72 2.10 0.44
N SER A 468 18.47 2.21 1.53
CA SER A 468 19.21 1.13 2.17
C SER A 468 18.29 0.15 2.93
N SER A 469 18.82 -1.00 3.32
CA SER A 469 18.20 -1.88 4.31
C SER A 469 18.36 -1.36 5.75
N ASP A 470 19.34 -0.49 6.02
CA ASP A 470 19.57 0.10 7.35
C ASP A 470 18.84 1.45 7.48
N LYS A 471 17.96 1.55 8.47
CA LYS A 471 17.21 2.79 8.80
C LYS A 471 18.08 3.92 9.35
N ARG A 472 19.33 3.68 9.70
CA ARG A 472 20.28 4.69 10.17
C ARG A 472 20.93 5.44 9.01
N ASP A 473 20.92 4.88 7.81
CA ASP A 473 21.48 5.50 6.63
C ASP A 473 20.71 6.76 6.25
N VAL A 474 21.40 7.70 5.63
CA VAL A 474 20.75 8.88 5.06
C VAL A 474 19.95 8.46 3.83
N ALA A 475 18.73 9.00 3.69
CA ALA A 475 17.76 8.54 2.69
C ALA A 475 18.24 8.58 1.22
N TYR A 476 19.29 9.33 0.90
CA TYR A 476 19.85 9.42 -0.46
C TYR A 476 21.13 8.61 -0.67
N MET A 477 21.73 8.06 0.42
CA MET A 477 22.97 7.31 0.26
C MET A 477 22.72 6.04 -0.56
N LYS A 478 23.54 5.86 -1.58
CA LYS A 478 23.69 4.56 -2.22
C LYS A 478 24.11 3.57 -1.14
N THR A 479 23.39 2.47 -1.05
CA THR A 479 23.87 1.37 -0.25
C THR A 479 24.68 0.43 -1.13
N ASP A 480 25.81 -0.03 -0.64
CA ASP A 480 26.61 -1.00 -1.39
C ASP A 480 25.92 -2.36 -1.43
N LYS A 481 25.02 -2.61 -0.47
CA LYS A 481 24.33 -3.90 -0.34
C LYS A 481 22.95 -3.83 0.28
N ILE A 482 22.07 -4.71 -0.17
CA ILE A 482 20.79 -5.05 0.45
C ILE A 482 20.88 -6.46 1.03
N ILE A 483 20.66 -6.60 2.34
CA ILE A 483 20.70 -7.88 3.03
C ILE A 483 19.30 -8.46 3.13
N ILE A 484 19.08 -9.65 2.56
CA ILE A 484 17.84 -10.42 2.65
C ILE A 484 18.01 -11.51 3.72
N LYS A 485 17.28 -11.36 4.82
CA LYS A 485 17.34 -12.27 5.97
C LYS A 485 16.50 -13.52 5.78
N ASP A 486 15.35 -13.37 5.15
CA ASP A 486 14.38 -14.44 4.93
C ASP A 486 13.60 -14.22 3.64
N ILE A 487 12.96 -15.27 3.15
CA ILE A 487 12.02 -15.22 2.02
C ILE A 487 10.74 -15.91 2.45
N LEU A 488 9.63 -15.19 2.38
CA LEU A 488 8.30 -15.74 2.59
C LEU A 488 7.60 -15.93 1.25
N ILE A 489 6.59 -16.80 1.22
CA ILE A 489 5.77 -17.04 0.05
C ILE A 489 4.29 -16.95 0.43
N SER A 490 3.53 -16.24 -0.39
CA SER A 490 2.07 -16.22 -0.34
C SER A 490 1.53 -16.83 -1.63
N HIS A 491 1.03 -18.05 -1.54
CA HIS A 491 0.51 -18.76 -2.70
C HIS A 491 -0.82 -18.19 -3.18
N GLY A 492 -1.67 -17.72 -2.26
CA GLY A 492 -2.94 -17.12 -2.60
C GLY A 492 -2.81 -15.86 -3.46
N THR A 493 -1.80 -15.04 -3.21
CA THR A 493 -1.52 -13.82 -3.96
C THR A 493 -0.46 -13.98 -5.05
N LYS A 494 0.21 -15.12 -5.09
CA LYS A 494 1.39 -15.37 -5.94
C LYS A 494 2.53 -14.39 -5.66
N PHE A 495 2.83 -14.14 -4.37
CA PHE A 495 3.94 -13.28 -3.96
C PHE A 495 5.10 -14.11 -3.41
N ILE A 496 6.31 -13.73 -3.79
CA ILE A 496 7.54 -14.03 -3.05
C ILE A 496 7.95 -12.74 -2.36
N ILE A 497 8.20 -12.83 -1.04
CA ILE A 497 8.41 -11.68 -0.17
C ILE A 497 9.81 -11.77 0.45
N PRO A 498 10.85 -11.18 -0.19
CA PRO A 498 12.16 -11.05 0.41
C PRO A 498 12.10 -10.09 1.61
N ILE A 499 12.50 -10.56 2.78
CA ILE A 499 12.51 -9.80 4.03
C ILE A 499 13.90 -9.22 4.27
N CYS A 500 14.02 -7.90 4.17
CA CYS A 500 15.24 -7.20 4.50
C CYS A 500 15.41 -7.00 6.02
N GLU A 501 16.61 -6.60 6.42
CA GLU A 501 16.91 -6.30 7.82
C GLU A 501 16.01 -5.20 8.40
N GLY A 502 15.66 -5.33 9.70
CA GLY A 502 14.92 -4.31 10.45
C GLY A 502 13.43 -4.19 10.15
N VAL A 503 12.86 -5.10 9.34
CA VAL A 503 11.43 -5.14 9.03
C VAL A 503 10.70 -6.12 9.95
N PHE A 504 9.58 -5.68 10.49
CA PHE A 504 8.72 -6.49 11.36
C PHE A 504 7.28 -6.48 10.85
N ARG A 505 6.67 -7.65 10.77
CA ARG A 505 5.24 -7.83 10.43
C ARG A 505 4.31 -7.37 11.56
N MET A 506 4.83 -7.27 12.78
CA MET A 506 4.17 -6.69 13.95
C MET A 506 4.99 -5.47 14.41
N PRO A 507 4.52 -4.23 14.16
CA PRO A 507 5.17 -3.03 14.67
C PRO A 507 5.04 -2.94 16.19
N GLY A 508 5.91 -2.14 16.82
CA GLY A 508 5.81 -1.81 18.23
C GLY A 508 5.32 -0.38 18.42
N LEU A 509 4.74 -0.10 19.58
CA LEU A 509 4.42 1.26 19.98
C LEU A 509 5.70 2.10 20.16
N PRO A 510 5.67 3.40 19.87
CA PRO A 510 6.76 4.33 20.19
C PRO A 510 6.86 4.58 21.69
N LYS A 511 7.90 5.31 22.11
CA LYS A 511 8.09 5.68 23.52
C LYS A 511 6.89 6.45 24.09
N VAL A 512 6.31 7.34 23.29
CA VAL A 512 5.08 8.08 23.61
C VAL A 512 4.11 7.86 22.44
N PRO A 513 3.15 6.94 22.57
CA PRO A 513 2.14 6.70 21.51
C PRO A 513 1.08 7.81 21.47
N ASN A 514 0.43 7.97 20.31
CA ASN A 514 -0.66 8.94 20.16
C ASN A 514 -1.84 8.66 21.09
N ALA A 515 -2.06 7.40 21.47
CA ALA A 515 -3.09 7.03 22.43
C ALA A 515 -2.90 7.65 23.83
N GLN A 516 -1.71 8.18 24.13
CA GLN A 516 -1.38 8.87 25.41
C GLN A 516 -1.39 10.40 25.28
N LYS A 517 -1.71 10.95 24.11
CA LYS A 517 -1.79 12.39 23.83
C LYS A 517 -3.24 12.86 23.77
#